data_0e34923b28408364592bbd5ae5bd17c5
#
_entry.id   0e34923b28408364592bbd5ae5bd17c5
#
_cell.length_a   1.000
_cell.length_b   1.000
_cell.length_c   1.000
_cell.angle_alpha   90.00
_cell.angle_beta   90.00
_cell.angle_gamma   90.00
#
_symmetry.space_group_name_H-M   'P 1'
#
loop_
_entity.id
_entity.type
_entity.pdbx_description
1 polymer ?
#
loop_
_entity_poly.entity_id
_entity_poly.type
_entity_poly.pdbx_seq_one_letter_code
_entity_poly.pdbx_strand_id
1 'polypeptide(L)'
;MFTAELHTGERPKVVIERVGEENPGAWARLEEAMARGIESGSVSRTVVHADVFLAELPVLREVKSVFKVALTLGENLTLQLRGMAADKSRREQVVERGDPTEAELDALRSELRGSGFKRELKAFQLVNLHRLVNLPHGADFSVPGAGKTTVALAAFSVLRARGTIERLAVVGPLAAFGSWKEEFSACFDVAPKFAVHDGPGTVVPDDAVALLSNYHRTANDYDFVRSFVSRAPTQVILDEAHRIKRGSSGQHGRAVLDLAYAATRRDVLTGTPAPQGAHDLVALISFLYPGQDRQILPDAAYFERHGRDEDVLNATNAAVGRYFVRTPKKDLDLPDTTFKVVRRSMGPVQKTIYDALLGQYRSSFALPDAPRHEMRRLGRIVMYLLEAATNPMLLRAGSVDGDIREFEHPPLALRGDEQLTQLLDRYAEYEDPWKYVKVEEIVADAHARGEKVLVWSSFVRNLKMLERRLKRYQPALVHGGVPSDESLPAEVVTREREFDRFRHDPGCSVLLANPAACGEGVSLHHWCHEAVYVDRTFNAGHFLQSQDRIHRLGLEDDVVTKFTLLVSEGSIDDTVNGRLADKVSALAVLMNDPGLVDIALPMPDEDTGGEPAAEDDYKAVLSHMAQDAESTD
;
A
#
# COMPACT_ATOMS: atom_id res chain seq x y z
N MET A 1 45.11 3.08 9.97
CA MET A 1 44.20 1.93 10.14
C MET A 1 42.79 2.43 10.42
N PHE A 2 41.75 1.81 9.86
CA PHE A 2 40.37 2.13 10.18
C PHE A 2 39.72 0.95 10.90
N THR A 3 38.83 1.24 11.85
CA THR A 3 37.94 0.24 12.45
C THR A 3 36.52 0.61 12.12
N ALA A 4 35.65 -0.37 11.92
CA ALA A 4 34.22 -0.15 11.70
C ALA A 4 33.41 -1.15 12.54
N GLU A 5 32.47 -0.65 13.34
CA GLU A 5 31.65 -1.47 14.23
C GLU A 5 30.17 -1.17 14.09
N LEU A 6 29.35 -2.22 13.96
CA LEU A 6 27.90 -2.13 13.84
C LEU A 6 27.24 -2.16 15.23
N HIS A 7 26.47 -1.13 15.51
CA HIS A 7 25.63 -1.02 16.70
C HIS A 7 24.15 -1.13 16.28
N THR A 8 23.45 -2.13 16.80
CA THR A 8 22.04 -2.40 16.51
C THR A 8 21.11 -1.90 17.63
N GLY A 9 21.40 -0.76 18.24
CA GLY A 9 20.58 -0.11 19.28
C GLY A 9 19.27 0.48 18.75
N GLU A 10 18.85 1.63 19.27
CA GLU A 10 17.64 2.34 18.84
C GLU A 10 17.60 2.61 17.32
N ARG A 11 18.75 2.83 16.72
CA ARG A 11 18.97 2.94 15.29
C ARG A 11 20.24 2.19 14.89
N PRO A 12 20.16 1.30 13.90
CA PRO A 12 21.35 0.62 13.38
C PRO A 12 22.35 1.62 12.78
N LYS A 13 23.53 1.66 13.33
CA LYS A 13 24.58 2.57 12.90
C LYS A 13 25.95 1.91 12.92
N VAL A 14 26.83 2.38 12.05
CA VAL A 14 28.22 1.96 12.03
C VAL A 14 29.08 3.10 12.55
N VAL A 15 29.90 2.80 13.54
CA VAL A 15 30.91 3.71 14.03
C VAL A 15 32.21 3.39 13.31
N ILE A 16 32.77 4.36 12.60
CA ILE A 16 34.05 4.25 11.90
C ILE A 16 35.05 5.10 12.66
N GLU A 17 36.17 4.52 13.04
CA GLU A 17 37.23 5.22 13.72
C GLU A 17 38.56 5.11 12.93
N ARG A 18 39.26 6.22 12.86
CA ARG A 18 40.58 6.32 12.30
C ARG A 18 41.63 6.22 13.41
N VAL A 19 42.45 5.18 13.36
CA VAL A 19 43.55 4.98 14.30
C VAL A 19 44.83 5.53 13.67
N GLY A 20 45.37 6.62 14.25
CA GLY A 20 46.52 7.32 13.71
C GLY A 20 46.18 8.41 12.67
N GLU A 21 47.16 9.23 12.33
CA GLU A 21 47.00 10.36 11.39
C GLU A 21 47.29 10.00 9.92
N GLU A 22 47.58 8.73 9.63
CA GLU A 22 47.92 8.27 8.29
C GLU A 22 46.72 8.34 7.32
N ASN A 23 47.00 8.73 6.08
CA ASN A 23 46.05 8.77 4.96
C ASN A 23 44.80 9.66 5.15
N PRO A 24 44.97 10.99 5.31
CA PRO A 24 43.83 11.91 5.39
C PRO A 24 42.95 11.87 4.14
N GLY A 25 43.50 11.59 2.96
CA GLY A 25 42.74 11.44 1.72
C GLY A 25 41.81 10.22 1.71
N ALA A 26 42.23 9.11 2.32
CA ALA A 26 41.37 7.94 2.48
C ALA A 26 40.17 8.23 3.40
N TRP A 27 40.41 8.98 4.48
CA TRP A 27 39.36 9.39 5.41
C TRP A 27 38.36 10.33 4.75
N ALA A 28 38.82 11.35 4.05
CA ALA A 28 37.99 12.29 3.32
C ALA A 28 37.10 11.59 2.25
N ARG A 29 37.69 10.60 1.54
CA ARG A 29 36.93 9.81 0.55
C ARG A 29 35.83 8.96 1.18
N LEU A 30 36.08 8.42 2.39
CA LEU A 30 35.05 7.70 3.14
C LEU A 30 33.93 8.62 3.62
N GLU A 31 34.26 9.79 4.18
CA GLU A 31 33.27 10.76 4.64
C GLU A 31 32.44 11.30 3.49
N GLU A 32 33.05 11.59 2.35
CA GLU A 32 32.36 12.01 1.13
C GLU A 32 31.31 10.96 0.69
N ALA A 33 31.71 9.69 0.59
CA ALA A 33 30.82 8.62 0.17
C ALA A 33 29.65 8.41 1.14
N MET A 34 29.87 8.61 2.41
CA MET A 34 28.87 8.39 3.47
C MET A 34 28.14 9.66 3.90
N ALA A 35 28.41 10.82 3.27
CA ALA A 35 27.93 12.14 3.70
C ALA A 35 26.41 12.20 3.93
N ARG A 36 25.61 11.48 3.12
CA ARG A 36 24.14 11.45 3.23
C ARG A 36 23.60 10.73 4.48
N GLY A 37 24.43 9.91 5.15
CA GLY A 37 24.05 9.11 6.32
C GLY A 37 24.84 9.43 7.59
N ILE A 38 25.71 10.45 7.56
CA ILE A 38 26.47 10.84 8.74
C ILE A 38 25.54 11.48 9.76
N GLU A 39 25.46 10.88 10.95
CA GLU A 39 24.73 11.44 12.10
C GLU A 39 25.62 12.38 12.93
N SER A 40 26.88 12.00 13.10
CA SER A 40 27.87 12.80 13.82
C SER A 40 29.28 12.45 13.34
N GLY A 41 30.21 13.41 13.40
CA GLY A 41 31.58 13.22 12.94
C GLY A 41 32.57 14.07 13.72
N SER A 42 33.82 13.60 13.76
CA SER A 42 35.01 14.31 14.22
C SER A 42 36.18 13.98 13.30
N VAL A 43 37.35 14.58 13.53
CA VAL A 43 38.56 14.34 12.71
C VAL A 43 38.97 12.86 12.63
N SER A 44 38.60 12.04 13.61
CA SER A 44 38.99 10.63 13.70
C SER A 44 37.86 9.64 13.90
N ARG A 45 36.61 10.11 13.98
CA ARG A 45 35.45 9.25 14.25
C ARG A 45 34.24 9.76 13.50
N THR A 46 33.55 8.87 12.78
CA THR A 46 32.30 9.15 12.07
C THR A 46 31.26 8.10 12.43
N VAL A 47 30.05 8.55 12.71
CA VAL A 47 28.86 7.69 12.95
C VAL A 47 27.95 7.83 11.76
N VAL A 48 27.66 6.72 11.11
CA VAL A 48 26.85 6.68 9.89
C VAL A 48 25.73 5.65 10.01
N HIS A 49 24.59 5.91 9.41
CA HIS A 49 23.52 4.92 9.29
C HIS A 49 24.02 3.61 8.65
N ALA A 50 23.59 2.47 9.19
CA ALA A 50 24.07 1.15 8.74
C ALA A 50 23.71 0.87 7.26
N ASP A 51 22.54 1.28 6.78
CA ASP A 51 22.12 1.13 5.39
C ASP A 51 23.05 1.89 4.43
N VAL A 52 23.43 3.13 4.78
CA VAL A 52 24.35 3.93 3.98
C VAL A 52 25.75 3.30 3.98
N PHE A 53 26.25 2.88 5.14
CA PHE A 53 27.53 2.19 5.22
C PHE A 53 27.57 0.92 4.36
N LEU A 54 26.51 0.10 4.43
CA LEU A 54 26.44 -1.14 3.67
C LEU A 54 26.25 -0.90 2.17
N ALA A 55 25.55 0.15 1.77
CA ALA A 55 25.42 0.54 0.36
C ALA A 55 26.77 1.01 -0.23
N GLU A 56 27.64 1.60 0.58
CA GLU A 56 28.95 2.13 0.14
C GLU A 56 30.12 1.13 0.35
N LEU A 57 29.84 -0.16 0.56
CA LEU A 57 30.86 -1.21 0.62
C LEU A 57 31.81 -1.24 -0.59
N PRO A 58 31.40 -0.95 -1.84
CA PRO A 58 32.33 -0.82 -2.97
C PRO A 58 33.38 0.27 -2.75
N VAL A 59 33.00 1.43 -2.20
CA VAL A 59 33.92 2.54 -1.90
C VAL A 59 34.91 2.15 -0.78
N LEU A 60 34.44 1.41 0.22
CA LEU A 60 35.36 0.88 1.26
C LEU A 60 36.43 -0.05 0.66
N ARG A 61 36.04 -0.89 -0.31
CA ARG A 61 37.00 -1.75 -1.03
C ARG A 61 38.01 -0.93 -1.86
N GLU A 62 37.49 0.09 -2.56
CA GLU A 62 38.31 1.05 -3.30
C GLU A 62 39.32 1.73 -2.39
N VAL A 63 38.87 2.32 -1.27
CA VAL A 63 39.75 3.00 -0.28
C VAL A 63 40.80 2.05 0.27
N LYS A 64 40.40 0.82 0.63
CA LYS A 64 41.38 -0.19 1.10
C LYS A 64 42.45 -0.51 0.06
N SER A 65 42.08 -0.62 -1.22
CA SER A 65 42.99 -1.02 -2.29
C SER A 65 43.89 0.13 -2.76
N VAL A 66 43.30 1.31 -2.99
CA VAL A 66 44.02 2.50 -3.53
C VAL A 66 44.94 3.11 -2.49
N PHE A 67 44.42 3.31 -1.28
CA PHE A 67 45.21 3.96 -0.20
C PHE A 67 46.00 2.96 0.66
N LYS A 68 45.88 1.65 0.39
CA LYS A 68 46.56 0.56 1.14
C LYS A 68 46.31 0.64 2.65
N VAL A 69 45.11 1.02 3.06
CA VAL A 69 44.71 1.17 4.46
C VAL A 69 44.22 -0.16 5.02
N ALA A 70 44.68 -0.50 6.22
CA ALA A 70 44.12 -1.63 6.96
C ALA A 70 42.71 -1.27 7.48
N LEU A 71 41.74 -2.15 7.24
CA LEU A 71 40.37 -2.03 7.74
C LEU A 71 40.04 -3.23 8.63
N THR A 72 39.74 -2.96 9.89
CA THR A 72 39.28 -3.97 10.86
C THR A 72 37.78 -3.82 11.07
N LEU A 73 37.06 -4.91 10.93
CA LEU A 73 35.59 -4.95 11.11
C LEU A 73 35.28 -5.57 12.47
N GLY A 74 34.38 -4.94 13.22
CA GLY A 74 33.86 -5.49 14.47
C GLY A 74 33.04 -6.76 14.22
N GLU A 75 32.75 -7.50 15.27
CA GLU A 75 32.13 -8.82 15.20
C GLU A 75 30.71 -8.74 14.59
N ASN A 76 29.87 -7.84 15.09
CA ASN A 76 28.49 -7.65 14.58
C ASN A 76 28.48 -7.29 13.10
N LEU A 77 29.36 -6.39 12.66
CA LEU A 77 29.48 -6.01 11.25
C LEU A 77 29.94 -7.19 10.39
N THR A 78 30.90 -7.97 10.90
CA THR A 78 31.37 -9.18 10.21
C THR A 78 30.26 -10.22 10.05
N LEU A 79 29.45 -10.44 11.08
CA LEU A 79 28.29 -11.33 11.03
C LEU A 79 27.27 -10.83 10.02
N GLN A 80 26.95 -9.54 10.03
CA GLN A 80 26.03 -8.93 9.05
C GLN A 80 26.52 -9.14 7.61
N LEU A 81 27.79 -8.89 7.33
CA LEU A 81 28.35 -9.07 5.98
C LEU A 81 28.38 -10.54 5.53
N ARG A 82 28.63 -11.47 6.44
CA ARG A 82 28.53 -12.91 6.15
C ARG A 82 27.09 -13.31 5.86
N GLY A 83 26.11 -12.80 6.62
CA GLY A 83 24.69 -12.99 6.37
C GLY A 83 24.29 -12.50 4.97
N MET A 84 24.70 -11.28 4.60
CA MET A 84 24.43 -10.71 3.26
C MET A 84 25.01 -11.58 2.14
N ALA A 85 26.22 -12.12 2.31
CA ALA A 85 26.84 -12.99 1.31
C ALA A 85 26.10 -14.34 1.20
N ALA A 86 25.68 -14.91 2.32
CA ALA A 86 24.89 -16.13 2.36
C ALA A 86 23.51 -15.95 1.72
N ASP A 87 22.84 -14.83 2.01
CA ASP A 87 21.55 -14.47 1.41
C ASP A 87 21.67 -14.33 -0.12
N LYS A 88 22.73 -13.68 -0.59
CA LYS A 88 23.00 -13.56 -2.03
C LYS A 88 23.19 -14.93 -2.68
N SER A 89 24.03 -15.77 -2.12
CA SER A 89 24.26 -17.13 -2.66
C SER A 89 22.99 -17.96 -2.68
N ARG A 90 22.18 -17.91 -1.61
CA ARG A 90 20.92 -18.63 -1.52
C ARG A 90 19.88 -18.13 -2.53
N ARG A 91 19.79 -16.82 -2.77
CA ARG A 91 18.93 -16.25 -3.81
C ARG A 91 19.30 -16.78 -5.20
N GLU A 92 20.60 -16.76 -5.52
CA GLU A 92 21.12 -17.22 -6.81
C GLU A 92 20.78 -18.71 -7.03
N GLN A 93 20.98 -19.56 -6.02
CA GLN A 93 20.66 -20.99 -6.07
C GLN A 93 19.15 -21.26 -6.31
N VAL A 94 18.27 -20.49 -5.65
CA VAL A 94 16.82 -20.65 -5.84
C VAL A 94 16.39 -20.29 -7.27
N VAL A 95 17.02 -19.26 -7.83
CA VAL A 95 16.76 -18.82 -9.21
C VAL A 95 17.20 -19.87 -10.23
N GLU A 96 18.34 -20.56 -10.00
CA GLU A 96 18.87 -21.57 -10.90
C GLU A 96 18.05 -22.86 -10.90
N ARG A 97 17.34 -23.19 -9.80
CA ARG A 97 16.58 -24.45 -9.67
C ARG A 97 15.33 -24.53 -10.55
N GLY A 98 14.76 -23.42 -10.95
CA GLY A 98 13.48 -23.40 -11.70
C GLY A 98 12.26 -23.76 -10.86
N ASP A 99 11.19 -24.24 -11.53
CA ASP A 99 9.96 -24.63 -10.86
C ASP A 99 10.10 -25.96 -10.11
N PRO A 100 9.36 -26.15 -8.99
CA PRO A 100 9.44 -27.36 -8.19
C PRO A 100 8.86 -28.57 -8.93
N THR A 101 9.47 -29.73 -8.73
CA THR A 101 8.93 -31.02 -9.16
C THR A 101 7.79 -31.47 -8.25
N GLU A 102 6.91 -32.37 -8.74
CA GLU A 102 5.82 -32.92 -7.93
C GLU A 102 6.33 -33.63 -6.68
N ALA A 103 7.47 -34.35 -6.78
CA ALA A 103 8.10 -35.01 -5.64
C ALA A 103 8.55 -34.01 -4.55
N GLU A 104 9.06 -32.82 -4.93
CA GLU A 104 9.42 -31.76 -3.99
C GLU A 104 8.17 -31.15 -3.33
N LEU A 105 7.08 -30.99 -4.09
CA LEU A 105 5.81 -30.53 -3.54
C LEU A 105 5.19 -31.54 -2.56
N ASP A 106 5.25 -32.83 -2.85
CA ASP A 106 4.76 -33.90 -1.95
C ASP A 106 5.59 -34.00 -0.67
N ALA A 107 6.91 -33.83 -0.77
CA ALA A 107 7.79 -33.75 0.38
C ALA A 107 7.42 -32.52 1.26
N LEU A 108 7.18 -31.38 0.64
CA LEU A 108 6.77 -30.16 1.35
C LEU A 108 5.37 -30.32 2.00
N ARG A 109 4.40 -30.98 1.33
CA ARG A 109 3.09 -31.28 1.93
C ARG A 109 3.26 -32.15 3.20
N SER A 110 4.13 -33.15 3.14
CA SER A 110 4.41 -34.03 4.28
C SER A 110 5.08 -33.28 5.44
N GLU A 111 6.05 -32.41 5.13
CA GLU A 111 6.72 -31.55 6.10
C GLU A 111 5.75 -30.58 6.75
N LEU A 112 4.88 -29.94 5.96
CA LEU A 112 3.88 -28.99 6.44
C LEU A 112 2.89 -29.66 7.41
N ARG A 113 2.38 -30.87 7.06
CA ARG A 113 1.54 -31.65 7.98
C ARG A 113 2.27 -32.00 9.27
N GLY A 114 3.53 -32.43 9.16
CA GLY A 114 4.39 -32.77 10.32
C GLY A 114 4.68 -31.58 11.23
N SER A 115 4.55 -30.36 10.74
CA SER A 115 4.75 -29.12 11.52
C SER A 115 3.51 -28.68 12.33
N GLY A 116 2.39 -29.41 12.26
CA GLY A 116 1.12 -29.09 12.93
C GLY A 116 0.23 -28.10 12.16
N PHE A 117 0.54 -27.88 10.88
CA PHE A 117 -0.28 -27.04 10.00
C PHE A 117 -1.38 -27.92 9.36
N LYS A 118 -2.65 -27.61 9.62
CA LYS A 118 -3.79 -28.47 9.22
C LYS A 118 -4.50 -28.03 7.95
N ARG A 119 -4.42 -26.71 7.60
CA ARG A 119 -5.14 -26.19 6.44
C ARG A 119 -4.55 -26.72 5.15
N GLU A 120 -5.39 -27.23 4.27
CA GLU A 120 -4.97 -27.69 2.95
C GLU A 120 -4.68 -26.51 2.02
N LEU A 121 -3.52 -26.51 1.38
CA LEU A 121 -3.12 -25.47 0.45
C LEU A 121 -3.57 -25.83 -0.98
N LYS A 122 -4.04 -24.84 -1.73
CA LYS A 122 -4.26 -24.99 -3.17
C LYS A 122 -2.93 -25.22 -3.89
N ALA A 123 -2.97 -25.77 -5.10
CA ALA A 123 -1.77 -26.09 -5.87
C ALA A 123 -0.82 -24.89 -6.02
N PHE A 124 -1.34 -23.72 -6.45
CA PHE A 124 -0.54 -22.51 -6.58
C PHE A 124 0.04 -22.02 -5.23
N GLN A 125 -0.71 -22.15 -4.14
CA GLN A 125 -0.22 -21.78 -2.81
C GLN A 125 0.94 -22.66 -2.36
N LEU A 126 0.91 -23.93 -2.70
CA LEU A 126 1.99 -24.86 -2.40
C LEU A 126 3.26 -24.55 -3.21
N VAL A 127 3.11 -24.18 -4.49
CA VAL A 127 4.22 -23.71 -5.33
C VAL A 127 4.82 -22.44 -4.76
N ASN A 128 3.98 -21.47 -4.38
CA ASN A 128 4.42 -20.25 -3.73
C ASN A 128 5.15 -20.54 -2.41
N LEU A 129 4.60 -21.41 -1.57
CA LEU A 129 5.22 -21.83 -0.32
C LEU A 129 6.61 -22.44 -0.57
N HIS A 130 6.72 -23.37 -1.53
CA HIS A 130 8.00 -24.00 -1.88
C HIS A 130 9.06 -22.96 -2.19
N ARG A 131 8.73 -21.95 -3.01
CA ARG A 131 9.67 -20.90 -3.37
C ARG A 131 10.02 -20.02 -2.16
N LEU A 132 9.03 -19.60 -1.39
CA LEU A 132 9.23 -18.75 -0.21
C LEU A 132 10.12 -19.38 0.85
N VAL A 133 9.93 -20.68 1.19
CA VAL A 133 10.75 -21.33 2.23
C VAL A 133 12.18 -21.63 1.78
N ASN A 134 12.44 -21.61 0.47
CA ASN A 134 13.78 -21.77 -0.08
C ASN A 134 14.52 -20.44 -0.26
N LEU A 135 13.81 -19.32 -0.39
CA LEU A 135 14.42 -17.99 -0.38
C LEU A 135 14.88 -17.60 1.04
N PRO A 136 15.96 -16.81 1.18
CA PRO A 136 16.40 -16.30 2.50
C PRO A 136 15.33 -15.40 3.13
N HIS A 137 14.67 -14.58 2.31
CA HIS A 137 13.60 -13.68 2.68
C HIS A 137 12.49 -13.74 1.63
N GLY A 138 11.22 -13.60 2.04
CA GLY A 138 10.06 -13.82 1.18
C GLY A 138 9.38 -12.53 0.74
N ALA A 139 8.96 -12.48 -0.52
CA ALA A 139 8.03 -11.45 -0.99
C ALA A 139 6.86 -12.15 -1.69
N ASP A 140 5.65 -11.96 -1.17
CA ASP A 140 4.41 -12.45 -1.78
C ASP A 140 3.60 -11.26 -2.32
N PHE A 141 3.67 -11.07 -3.63
CA PHE A 141 2.95 -10.05 -4.37
C PHE A 141 1.70 -10.58 -5.05
N SER A 142 1.21 -11.74 -4.63
CA SER A 142 -0.05 -12.30 -5.11
C SER A 142 -1.19 -11.33 -4.88
N VAL A 143 -2.15 -11.34 -5.79
CA VAL A 143 -3.33 -10.46 -5.71
C VAL A 143 -4.08 -10.63 -4.39
N PRO A 144 -4.80 -9.62 -3.92
CA PRO A 144 -5.68 -9.78 -2.76
C PRO A 144 -6.64 -10.96 -2.95
N GLY A 145 -6.90 -11.69 -1.87
CA GLY A 145 -7.73 -12.89 -1.93
C GLY A 145 -6.99 -14.18 -2.30
N ALA A 146 -5.74 -14.16 -2.76
CA ALA A 146 -4.96 -15.37 -3.06
C ALA A 146 -4.56 -16.21 -1.81
N GLY A 147 -4.84 -15.72 -0.60
CA GLY A 147 -4.50 -16.40 0.65
C GLY A 147 -3.06 -16.19 1.10
N LYS A 148 -2.50 -15.02 0.87
CA LYS A 148 -1.13 -14.64 1.31
C LYS A 148 -0.88 -14.93 2.79
N THR A 149 -1.83 -14.59 3.66
CA THR A 149 -1.75 -14.85 5.11
C THR A 149 -1.61 -16.34 5.40
N THR A 150 -2.41 -17.18 4.74
CA THR A 150 -2.34 -18.65 4.85
C THR A 150 -0.96 -19.17 4.44
N VAL A 151 -0.43 -18.72 3.29
CA VAL A 151 0.90 -19.12 2.79
C VAL A 151 2.01 -18.63 3.72
N ALA A 152 1.89 -17.41 4.27
CA ALA A 152 2.85 -16.87 5.22
C ALA A 152 2.89 -17.68 6.54
N LEU A 153 1.73 -18.09 7.06
CA LEU A 153 1.64 -18.97 8.24
C LEU A 153 2.15 -20.38 7.95
N ALA A 154 1.93 -20.92 6.75
CA ALA A 154 2.52 -22.17 6.30
C ALA A 154 4.05 -22.08 6.24
N ALA A 155 4.60 -20.99 5.70
CA ALA A 155 6.04 -20.72 5.68
C ALA A 155 6.62 -20.63 7.11
N PHE A 156 5.94 -19.89 8.01
CA PHE A 156 6.32 -19.84 9.42
C PHE A 156 6.37 -21.23 10.04
N SER A 157 5.35 -22.07 9.82
CA SER A 157 5.27 -23.42 10.37
C SER A 157 6.43 -24.31 9.91
N VAL A 158 6.70 -24.36 8.61
CA VAL A 158 7.81 -25.11 8.02
C VAL A 158 9.17 -24.61 8.51
N LEU A 159 9.40 -23.32 8.49
CA LEU A 159 10.68 -22.73 8.91
C LEU A 159 10.96 -22.92 10.41
N ARG A 160 9.90 -22.90 11.21
CA ARG A 160 9.99 -23.20 12.65
C ARG A 160 10.31 -24.67 12.88
N ALA A 161 9.67 -25.57 12.17
CA ALA A 161 9.97 -27.01 12.23
C ALA A 161 11.42 -27.31 11.80
N ARG A 162 11.96 -26.55 10.83
CA ARG A 162 13.37 -26.63 10.41
C ARG A 162 14.35 -26.00 11.43
N GLY A 163 13.87 -25.37 12.48
CA GLY A 163 14.71 -24.67 13.47
C GLY A 163 15.35 -23.38 12.94
N THR A 164 14.88 -22.84 11.80
CA THR A 164 15.41 -21.60 11.23
C THR A 164 14.92 -20.37 12.01
N ILE A 165 13.71 -20.42 12.50
CA ILE A 165 13.06 -19.38 13.29
C ILE A 165 12.31 -20.00 14.46
N GLU A 166 12.06 -19.21 15.50
CA GLU A 166 11.29 -19.62 16.67
C GLU A 166 10.03 -18.78 16.84
N ARG A 167 10.09 -17.51 16.41
CA ARG A 167 9.06 -16.51 16.64
C ARG A 167 8.61 -15.83 15.35
N LEU A 168 7.42 -15.21 15.44
CA LEU A 168 6.80 -14.43 14.36
C LEU A 168 6.43 -13.03 14.88
N ALA A 169 6.80 -12.00 14.17
CA ALA A 169 6.28 -10.65 14.38
C ALA A 169 5.61 -10.17 13.08
N VAL A 170 4.34 -9.78 13.16
CA VAL A 170 3.59 -9.24 12.03
C VAL A 170 3.36 -7.76 12.26
N VAL A 171 3.80 -6.94 11.31
CA VAL A 171 3.51 -5.50 11.27
C VAL A 171 2.58 -5.24 10.10
N GLY A 172 1.33 -4.88 10.38
CA GLY A 172 0.31 -4.71 9.37
C GLY A 172 -0.71 -3.63 9.73
N PRO A 173 -1.69 -3.37 8.87
CA PRO A 173 -2.79 -2.48 9.22
C PRO A 173 -3.66 -3.08 10.32
N LEU A 174 -4.22 -2.23 11.17
CA LEU A 174 -5.08 -2.67 12.27
C LEU A 174 -6.28 -3.50 11.78
N ALA A 175 -6.83 -3.14 10.62
CA ALA A 175 -7.94 -3.84 10.00
C ALA A 175 -7.62 -5.30 9.58
N ALA A 176 -6.33 -5.65 9.38
CA ALA A 176 -5.93 -7.02 9.06
C ALA A 176 -5.86 -7.94 10.29
N PHE A 177 -5.88 -7.40 11.51
CA PHE A 177 -5.71 -8.20 12.74
C PHE A 177 -6.78 -9.26 12.92
N GLY A 178 -8.04 -8.97 12.55
CA GLY A 178 -9.13 -9.95 12.54
C GLY A 178 -8.79 -11.16 11.68
N SER A 179 -8.41 -10.92 10.43
CA SER A 179 -8.01 -11.97 9.48
C SER A 179 -6.80 -12.78 9.97
N TRP A 180 -5.78 -12.13 10.55
CA TRP A 180 -4.64 -12.84 11.13
C TRP A 180 -5.06 -13.75 12.29
N LYS A 181 -5.91 -13.29 13.21
CA LYS A 181 -6.43 -14.07 14.34
C LYS A 181 -7.23 -15.28 13.86
N GLU A 182 -8.11 -15.09 12.89
CA GLU A 182 -8.90 -16.16 12.26
C GLU A 182 -8.00 -17.20 11.60
N GLU A 183 -7.00 -16.75 10.82
CA GLU A 183 -6.06 -17.66 10.14
C GLU A 183 -5.17 -18.41 11.13
N PHE A 184 -4.71 -17.81 12.23
CA PHE A 184 -4.01 -18.54 13.29
C PHE A 184 -4.84 -19.70 13.84
N SER A 185 -6.13 -19.49 14.05
CA SER A 185 -7.03 -20.53 14.55
C SER A 185 -7.36 -21.58 13.50
N ALA A 186 -7.50 -21.15 12.23
CA ALA A 186 -7.90 -22.03 11.13
C ALA A 186 -6.75 -22.90 10.57
N CYS A 187 -5.50 -22.42 10.66
CA CYS A 187 -4.37 -23.06 9.99
C CYS A 187 -3.64 -24.10 10.82
N PHE A 188 -3.77 -24.13 12.16
CA PHE A 188 -3.01 -25.03 13.02
C PHE A 188 -3.91 -25.97 13.82
N ASP A 189 -3.41 -27.17 14.12
CA ASP A 189 -4.07 -28.11 15.04
C ASP A 189 -4.16 -27.50 16.45
N VAL A 190 -3.05 -26.91 16.90
CA VAL A 190 -2.98 -26.11 18.12
C VAL A 190 -2.47 -24.74 17.72
N ALA A 191 -3.34 -23.75 17.77
CA ALA A 191 -2.99 -22.39 17.38
C ALA A 191 -1.81 -21.86 18.23
N PRO A 192 -0.74 -21.34 17.60
CA PRO A 192 0.34 -20.69 18.32
C PRO A 192 -0.19 -19.51 19.14
N LYS A 193 0.26 -19.39 20.38
CA LYS A 193 -0.11 -18.21 21.20
C LYS A 193 0.50 -16.95 20.62
N PHE A 194 -0.31 -15.91 20.52
CA PHE A 194 0.11 -14.61 20.04
C PHE A 194 -0.32 -13.50 20.99
N ALA A 195 0.45 -12.41 21.00
CA ALA A 195 0.11 -11.16 21.66
C ALA A 195 -0.29 -10.11 20.61
N VAL A 196 -1.14 -9.19 21.00
CA VAL A 196 -1.47 -8.00 20.21
C VAL A 196 -0.85 -6.79 20.90
N HIS A 197 -0.09 -6.01 20.13
CA HIS A 197 0.49 -4.76 20.63
C HIS A 197 -0.58 -3.67 20.63
N ASP A 198 -1.16 -3.40 21.80
CA ASP A 198 -2.24 -2.43 21.99
C ASP A 198 -1.75 -1.03 22.43
N GLY A 199 -0.45 -0.87 22.61
CA GLY A 199 0.20 0.38 22.99
C GLY A 199 1.08 0.24 24.23
N PRO A 200 1.50 1.34 24.86
CA PRO A 200 2.34 1.32 26.04
C PRO A 200 1.73 0.47 27.17
N GLY A 201 2.54 -0.42 27.75
CA GLY A 201 2.07 -1.35 28.79
C GLY A 201 1.52 -2.68 28.28
N THR A 202 1.57 -2.95 26.98
CA THR A 202 1.25 -4.27 26.42
C THR A 202 2.13 -5.34 27.07
N VAL A 203 1.50 -6.37 27.65
CA VAL A 203 2.20 -7.52 28.23
C VAL A 203 2.20 -8.66 27.21
N VAL A 204 3.40 -9.13 26.85
CA VAL A 204 3.56 -10.33 26.02
C VAL A 204 3.68 -11.54 26.94
N PRO A 205 2.76 -12.53 26.89
CA PRO A 205 2.91 -13.77 27.63
C PRO A 205 4.24 -14.47 27.29
N ASP A 206 4.86 -15.11 28.27
CA ASP A 206 6.17 -15.77 28.09
C ASP A 206 6.14 -16.87 27.03
N ASP A 207 5.00 -17.53 26.87
CA ASP A 207 4.75 -18.61 25.90
C ASP A 207 4.18 -18.09 24.56
N ALA A 208 4.03 -16.78 24.39
CA ALA A 208 3.64 -16.20 23.11
C ALA A 208 4.79 -16.30 22.11
N VAL A 209 4.51 -16.95 20.98
CA VAL A 209 5.47 -17.11 19.88
C VAL A 209 5.21 -16.13 18.74
N ALA A 210 4.09 -15.40 18.75
CA ALA A 210 3.77 -14.41 17.75
C ALA A 210 3.36 -13.07 18.38
N LEU A 211 3.68 -11.96 17.69
CA LEU A 211 3.29 -10.59 18.02
C LEU A 211 2.63 -9.94 16.81
N LEU A 212 1.42 -9.41 17.00
CA LEU A 212 0.75 -8.56 16.01
C LEU A 212 0.91 -7.10 16.42
N SER A 213 1.49 -6.28 15.55
CA SER A 213 1.63 -4.84 15.75
C SER A 213 1.21 -4.08 14.49
N ASN A 214 0.80 -2.83 14.61
CA ASN A 214 0.58 -1.99 13.44
C ASN A 214 1.75 -1.03 13.22
N TYR A 215 1.84 -0.47 12.00
CA TYR A 215 2.94 0.42 11.61
C TYR A 215 3.10 1.63 12.53
N HIS A 216 1.99 2.23 12.96
CA HIS A 216 2.01 3.39 13.85
C HIS A 216 2.54 3.03 15.25
N ARG A 217 2.03 1.96 15.83
CA ARG A 217 2.48 1.48 17.14
C ARG A 217 3.94 1.02 17.11
N THR A 218 4.34 0.29 16.05
CA THR A 218 5.73 -0.12 15.83
C THR A 218 6.66 1.08 15.77
N ALA A 219 6.24 2.20 15.15
CA ALA A 219 7.04 3.40 15.08
C ALA A 219 7.11 4.19 16.41
N ASN A 220 6.02 4.19 17.19
CA ASN A 220 5.94 4.93 18.43
C ASN A 220 6.53 4.17 19.63
N ASP A 221 6.51 2.84 19.59
CA ASP A 221 7.02 1.95 20.64
C ASP A 221 8.01 0.93 20.04
N TYR A 222 8.98 1.48 19.30
CA TYR A 222 9.97 0.71 18.54
C TYR A 222 10.73 -0.28 19.42
N ASP A 223 11.20 0.16 20.59
CA ASP A 223 12.01 -0.67 21.48
C ASP A 223 11.27 -1.89 22.02
N PHE A 224 9.96 -1.78 22.24
CA PHE A 224 9.13 -2.91 22.62
C PHE A 224 9.12 -3.99 21.51
N VAL A 225 8.82 -3.61 20.27
CA VAL A 225 8.76 -4.54 19.14
C VAL A 225 10.16 -5.10 18.86
N ARG A 226 11.20 -4.27 18.87
CA ARG A 226 12.59 -4.70 18.71
C ARG A 226 13.01 -5.69 19.79
N SER A 227 12.65 -5.44 21.04
CA SER A 227 12.94 -6.35 22.15
C SER A 227 12.31 -7.73 21.93
N PHE A 228 11.07 -7.79 21.45
CA PHE A 228 10.42 -9.06 21.09
C PHE A 228 11.18 -9.79 19.97
N VAL A 229 11.53 -9.06 18.89
CA VAL A 229 12.22 -9.62 17.72
C VAL A 229 13.63 -10.11 18.04
N SER A 230 14.34 -9.43 18.93
CA SER A 230 15.74 -9.75 19.27
C SER A 230 15.91 -10.88 20.30
N ARG A 231 14.82 -11.33 20.97
CA ARG A 231 14.90 -12.38 22.02
C ARG A 231 15.21 -13.78 21.50
N ALA A 232 14.83 -14.07 20.25
CA ALA A 232 15.04 -15.36 19.61
C ALA A 232 15.02 -15.18 18.09
N PRO A 233 15.46 -16.19 17.30
CA PRO A 233 15.35 -16.16 15.85
C PRO A 233 13.90 -15.88 15.41
N THR A 234 13.67 -14.67 14.85
CA THR A 234 12.31 -14.17 14.56
C THR A 234 12.14 -13.89 13.08
N GLN A 235 11.02 -14.35 12.53
CA GLN A 235 10.49 -13.91 11.24
C GLN A 235 9.69 -12.63 11.44
N VAL A 236 10.03 -11.57 10.70
CA VAL A 236 9.25 -10.33 10.66
C VAL A 236 8.52 -10.26 9.32
N ILE A 237 7.19 -10.16 9.37
CA ILE A 237 6.33 -10.01 8.21
C ILE A 237 5.76 -8.59 8.17
N LEU A 238 5.91 -7.91 7.03
CA LEU A 238 5.19 -6.67 6.74
C LEU A 238 3.96 -7.01 5.90
N ASP A 239 2.78 -6.85 6.47
CA ASP A 239 1.52 -6.99 5.74
C ASP A 239 1.07 -5.63 5.18
N GLU A 240 0.55 -5.62 3.96
CA GLU A 240 0.33 -4.43 3.15
C GLU A 240 1.60 -3.53 3.08
N ALA A 241 2.71 -4.20 2.74
CA ALA A 241 4.05 -3.62 2.79
C ALA A 241 4.23 -2.34 1.94
N HIS A 242 3.38 -2.07 0.94
CA HIS A 242 3.39 -0.80 0.19
C HIS A 242 3.25 0.46 1.09
N ARG A 243 2.83 0.30 2.35
CA ARG A 243 2.74 1.39 3.35
C ARG A 243 4.09 1.99 3.73
N ILE A 244 5.18 1.27 3.47
CA ILE A 244 6.54 1.78 3.73
C ILE A 244 7.20 2.45 2.51
N LYS A 245 6.50 2.67 1.41
CA LYS A 245 7.04 3.22 0.15
C LYS A 245 7.87 4.50 0.30
N ARG A 246 7.62 5.31 1.33
CA ARG A 246 8.44 6.50 1.66
C ARG A 246 9.82 6.15 2.24
N GLY A 247 10.11 4.88 2.48
CA GLY A 247 11.37 4.42 3.05
C GLY A 247 11.73 5.14 4.36
N SER A 248 12.99 5.47 4.54
CA SER A 248 13.49 6.16 5.73
C SER A 248 13.01 7.61 5.90
N SER A 249 12.42 8.22 4.87
CA SER A 249 11.81 9.55 4.98
C SER A 249 10.44 9.54 5.69
N GLY A 250 9.79 8.38 5.75
CA GLY A 250 8.54 8.16 6.47
C GLY A 250 8.78 7.56 7.86
N GLN A 251 7.99 7.98 8.87
CA GLN A 251 8.12 7.46 10.24
C GLN A 251 7.92 5.93 10.29
N HIS A 252 6.88 5.41 9.63
CA HIS A 252 6.59 3.97 9.56
C HIS A 252 7.71 3.20 8.83
N GLY A 253 8.13 3.70 7.67
CA GLY A 253 9.20 3.08 6.88
C GLY A 253 10.50 3.02 7.67
N ARG A 254 10.90 4.12 8.32
CA ARG A 254 12.12 4.16 9.13
C ARG A 254 12.13 3.10 10.22
N ALA A 255 11.05 3.00 11.01
CA ALA A 255 10.97 2.05 12.12
C ALA A 255 11.12 0.60 11.65
N VAL A 256 10.47 0.20 10.56
CA VAL A 256 10.56 -1.19 10.08
C VAL A 256 11.87 -1.47 9.35
N LEU A 257 12.48 -0.47 8.68
CA LEU A 257 13.80 -0.62 8.08
C LEU A 257 14.88 -0.81 9.17
N ASP A 258 14.77 -0.10 10.28
CA ASP A 258 15.65 -0.30 11.44
C ASP A 258 15.42 -1.67 12.10
N LEU A 259 14.15 -2.12 12.19
CA LEU A 259 13.78 -3.44 12.72
C LEU A 259 14.34 -4.60 11.87
N ALA A 260 14.53 -4.38 10.57
CA ALA A 260 15.08 -5.38 9.66
C ALA A 260 16.44 -5.93 10.08
N TYR A 261 17.25 -5.13 10.79
CA TYR A 261 18.56 -5.56 11.32
C TYR A 261 18.47 -6.50 12.52
N ALA A 262 17.34 -6.52 13.23
CA ALA A 262 17.11 -7.42 14.35
C ALA A 262 16.44 -8.73 13.92
N ALA A 263 15.83 -8.77 12.73
CA ALA A 263 15.09 -9.89 12.21
C ALA A 263 16.01 -10.97 11.63
N THR A 264 15.75 -12.24 11.99
CA THR A 264 16.43 -13.40 11.36
C THR A 264 15.91 -13.62 9.94
N ARG A 265 14.58 -13.49 9.74
CA ARG A 265 13.94 -13.56 8.45
C ARG A 265 12.99 -12.38 8.26
N ARG A 266 12.93 -11.86 7.06
CA ARG A 266 12.10 -10.72 6.67
C ARG A 266 11.22 -11.13 5.50
N ASP A 267 9.91 -10.90 5.63
CA ASP A 267 8.96 -11.19 4.56
C ASP A 267 8.03 -9.99 4.35
N VAL A 268 7.58 -9.80 3.12
CA VAL A 268 6.65 -8.73 2.74
C VAL A 268 5.44 -9.32 2.00
N LEU A 269 4.25 -8.88 2.36
CA LEU A 269 3.00 -9.25 1.73
C LEU A 269 2.31 -8.00 1.19
N THR A 270 1.98 -7.97 -0.09
CA THR A 270 1.14 -6.92 -0.67
C THR A 270 0.68 -7.29 -2.07
N GLY A 271 -0.58 -7.02 -2.40
CA GLY A 271 -1.10 -7.19 -3.76
C GLY A 271 -0.69 -6.06 -4.71
N THR A 272 -0.26 -4.93 -4.17
CA THR A 272 0.10 -3.71 -4.92
C THR A 272 1.47 -3.18 -4.48
N PRO A 273 2.57 -3.87 -4.83
CA PRO A 273 3.91 -3.54 -4.31
C PRO A 273 4.43 -2.18 -4.79
N ALA A 274 3.98 -1.69 -5.95
CA ALA A 274 4.48 -0.48 -6.58
C ALA A 274 3.33 0.37 -7.16
N PRO A 275 2.44 0.91 -6.32
CA PRO A 275 1.24 1.63 -6.77
C PRO A 275 1.53 2.96 -7.48
N GLN A 276 2.73 3.49 -7.34
CA GLN A 276 3.17 4.73 -8.01
C GLN A 276 4.22 4.48 -9.10
N GLY A 277 4.90 3.32 -9.10
CA GLY A 277 5.93 2.94 -10.04
C GLY A 277 7.10 2.22 -9.38
N ALA A 278 8.15 1.90 -10.17
CA ALA A 278 9.29 1.08 -9.74
C ALA A 278 9.97 1.58 -8.45
N HIS A 279 9.98 2.89 -8.22
CA HIS A 279 10.60 3.52 -7.03
C HIS A 279 9.96 3.09 -5.69
N ASP A 280 8.71 2.66 -5.69
CA ASP A 280 8.04 2.14 -4.48
C ASP A 280 8.68 0.84 -3.99
N LEU A 281 9.32 0.06 -4.89
CA LEU A 281 10.00 -1.19 -4.53
C LEU A 281 11.28 -0.97 -3.74
N VAL A 282 11.89 0.21 -3.82
CA VAL A 282 13.17 0.49 -3.12
C VAL A 282 13.05 0.20 -1.62
N ALA A 283 11.99 0.70 -0.98
CA ALA A 283 11.79 0.48 0.45
C ALA A 283 11.55 -1.01 0.80
N LEU A 284 10.81 -1.75 -0.06
CA LEU A 284 10.55 -3.18 0.15
C LEU A 284 11.84 -3.99 0.03
N ILE A 285 12.66 -3.71 -0.98
CA ILE A 285 13.94 -4.39 -1.16
C ILE A 285 14.92 -4.01 -0.05
N SER A 286 14.95 -2.75 0.40
CA SER A 286 15.77 -2.31 1.52
C SER A 286 15.37 -3.02 2.83
N PHE A 287 14.08 -3.29 3.05
CA PHE A 287 13.63 -4.08 4.19
C PHE A 287 14.09 -5.54 4.09
N LEU A 288 13.86 -6.18 2.94
CA LEU A 288 14.23 -7.58 2.72
C LEU A 288 15.76 -7.78 2.80
N TYR A 289 16.51 -6.88 2.18
CA TYR A 289 17.96 -6.99 1.98
C TYR A 289 18.66 -5.66 2.35
N PRO A 290 18.78 -5.35 3.66
CA PRO A 290 19.37 -4.10 4.12
C PRO A 290 20.75 -3.83 3.51
N GLY A 291 20.92 -2.65 2.90
CA GLY A 291 22.17 -2.23 2.25
C GLY A 291 22.50 -2.94 0.92
N GLN A 292 21.61 -3.76 0.37
CA GLN A 292 21.80 -4.45 -0.91
C GLN A 292 20.86 -3.95 -2.03
N ASP A 293 19.97 -3.02 -1.74
CA ASP A 293 18.98 -2.50 -2.68
C ASP A 293 19.62 -1.99 -3.98
N ARG A 294 20.71 -1.22 -3.90
CA ARG A 294 21.49 -0.73 -5.06
C ARG A 294 22.17 -1.82 -5.88
N GLN A 295 22.36 -3.01 -5.32
CA GLN A 295 22.91 -4.15 -6.05
C GLN A 295 21.84 -4.98 -6.73
N ILE A 296 20.59 -4.83 -6.30
CA ILE A 296 19.42 -5.59 -6.77
C ILE A 296 18.62 -4.78 -7.79
N LEU A 297 18.36 -3.51 -7.50
CA LEU A 297 17.54 -2.63 -8.33
C LEU A 297 18.37 -1.84 -9.35
N PRO A 298 17.85 -1.58 -10.55
CA PRO A 298 18.49 -0.68 -11.49
C PRO A 298 18.47 0.77 -10.97
N ASP A 299 19.51 1.55 -11.26
CA ASP A 299 19.64 2.93 -10.78
C ASP A 299 18.44 3.82 -11.15
N ALA A 300 17.86 3.61 -12.33
CA ALA A 300 16.69 4.36 -12.78
C ALA A 300 15.44 4.14 -11.91
N ALA A 301 15.33 3.00 -11.20
CA ALA A 301 14.22 2.71 -10.29
C ALA A 301 14.17 3.64 -9.07
N TYR A 302 15.27 4.33 -8.74
CA TYR A 302 15.30 5.29 -7.61
C TYR A 302 14.68 6.65 -7.94
N PHE A 303 14.41 6.93 -9.19
CA PHE A 303 13.89 8.22 -9.63
C PHE A 303 12.38 8.14 -9.89
N GLU A 304 11.59 8.85 -9.12
CA GLU A 304 10.14 8.91 -9.27
C GLU A 304 9.73 9.28 -10.71
N ARG A 305 10.43 10.23 -11.34
CA ARG A 305 10.19 10.67 -12.73
C ARG A 305 10.35 9.57 -13.78
N HIS A 306 11.10 8.50 -13.49
CA HIS A 306 11.33 7.35 -14.36
C HIS A 306 10.61 6.08 -13.89
N GLY A 307 9.89 6.17 -12.78
CA GLY A 307 9.29 5.01 -12.12
C GLY A 307 8.24 4.27 -12.93
N ARG A 308 7.78 4.85 -14.05
CA ARG A 308 6.81 4.25 -14.98
C ARG A 308 7.32 4.10 -16.40
N ASP A 309 8.54 4.50 -16.68
CA ASP A 309 9.15 4.27 -17.98
C ASP A 309 9.17 2.75 -18.24
N GLU A 310 8.69 2.31 -19.38
CA GLU A 310 8.53 0.89 -19.71
C GLU A 310 9.86 0.13 -19.60
N ASP A 311 10.94 0.72 -20.06
CA ASP A 311 12.29 0.14 -19.96
C ASP A 311 12.72 -0.03 -18.49
N VAL A 312 12.40 0.94 -17.62
CA VAL A 312 12.71 0.87 -16.19
C VAL A 312 11.85 -0.18 -15.48
N LEU A 313 10.57 -0.26 -15.83
CA LEU A 313 9.65 -1.28 -15.31
C LEU A 313 10.12 -2.69 -15.70
N ASN A 314 10.47 -2.91 -16.97
CA ASN A 314 10.96 -4.18 -17.47
C ASN A 314 12.31 -4.56 -16.85
N ALA A 315 13.26 -3.62 -16.76
CA ALA A 315 14.54 -3.84 -16.10
C ALA A 315 14.38 -4.17 -14.61
N THR A 316 13.47 -3.48 -13.93
CA THR A 316 13.16 -3.72 -12.52
C THR A 316 12.50 -5.09 -12.34
N ASN A 317 11.52 -5.45 -13.17
CA ASN A 317 10.91 -6.78 -13.15
C ASN A 317 11.96 -7.87 -13.36
N ALA A 318 12.82 -7.75 -14.35
CA ALA A 318 13.90 -8.70 -14.63
C ALA A 318 14.86 -8.86 -13.42
N ALA A 319 15.12 -7.76 -12.70
CA ALA A 319 15.99 -7.76 -11.54
C ALA A 319 15.36 -8.44 -10.32
N VAL A 320 14.08 -8.15 -10.03
CA VAL A 320 13.42 -8.60 -8.78
C VAL A 320 12.44 -9.74 -8.97
N GLY A 321 11.90 -9.98 -10.15
CA GLY A 321 10.83 -10.97 -10.41
C GLY A 321 11.18 -12.41 -10.00
N ARG A 322 12.47 -12.70 -9.88
CA ARG A 322 12.98 -13.99 -9.39
C ARG A 322 12.92 -14.13 -7.86
N TYR A 323 12.74 -13.05 -7.12
CA TYR A 323 12.85 -13.01 -5.65
C TYR A 323 11.48 -12.88 -4.97
N PHE A 324 10.40 -12.85 -5.73
CA PHE A 324 9.05 -12.84 -5.18
C PHE A 324 8.18 -13.94 -5.80
N VAL A 325 7.08 -14.23 -5.15
CA VAL A 325 6.00 -15.04 -5.71
C VAL A 325 4.83 -14.14 -6.07
N ARG A 326 4.11 -14.50 -7.14
CA ARG A 326 2.89 -13.83 -7.54
C ARG A 326 1.92 -14.81 -8.15
N THR A 327 0.71 -14.82 -7.62
CA THR A 327 -0.45 -15.45 -8.24
C THR A 327 -1.31 -14.33 -8.82
N PRO A 328 -1.45 -14.23 -10.14
CA PRO A 328 -2.32 -13.26 -10.78
C PRO A 328 -3.79 -13.63 -10.60
N LYS A 329 -4.69 -12.67 -10.81
CA LYS A 329 -6.13 -12.86 -10.57
C LYS A 329 -6.75 -13.93 -11.47
N LYS A 330 -6.26 -14.07 -12.70
CA LYS A 330 -6.69 -15.11 -13.66
C LYS A 330 -6.42 -16.54 -13.18
N ASP A 331 -5.43 -16.76 -12.32
CA ASP A 331 -5.08 -18.08 -11.79
C ASP A 331 -5.90 -18.47 -10.54
N LEU A 332 -6.82 -17.60 -10.13
CA LEU A 332 -7.69 -17.84 -8.96
C LEU A 332 -9.01 -18.53 -9.32
N ASP A 333 -9.27 -18.80 -10.61
CA ASP A 333 -10.53 -19.36 -11.11
C ASP A 333 -11.74 -18.58 -10.55
N LEU A 334 -11.70 -17.24 -10.65
CA LEU A 334 -12.78 -16.39 -10.19
C LEU A 334 -13.85 -16.25 -11.29
N PRO A 335 -15.13 -16.15 -10.90
CA PRO A 335 -16.20 -15.88 -11.85
C PRO A 335 -16.06 -14.52 -12.52
N ASP A 336 -16.81 -14.30 -13.59
CA ASP A 336 -16.73 -13.11 -14.43
C ASP A 336 -17.07 -11.81 -13.68
N THR A 337 -16.45 -10.72 -14.12
CA THR A 337 -16.74 -9.37 -13.69
C THR A 337 -17.32 -8.54 -14.82
N THR A 338 -18.23 -7.62 -14.49
CA THR A 338 -18.77 -6.66 -15.44
C THR A 338 -18.44 -5.25 -14.99
N PHE A 339 -17.77 -4.49 -15.84
CA PHE A 339 -17.51 -3.07 -15.59
C PHE A 339 -18.42 -2.21 -16.45
N LYS A 340 -19.08 -1.24 -15.83
CA LYS A 340 -19.91 -0.25 -16.51
C LYS A 340 -19.47 1.15 -16.14
N VAL A 341 -19.02 1.93 -17.12
CA VAL A 341 -18.80 3.37 -16.94
C VAL A 341 -20.09 4.11 -17.33
N VAL A 342 -20.67 4.80 -16.36
CA VAL A 342 -21.82 5.68 -16.60
C VAL A 342 -21.30 7.10 -16.70
N ARG A 343 -21.27 7.64 -17.92
CA ARG A 343 -20.83 9.00 -18.21
C ARG A 343 -22.06 9.88 -18.40
N ARG A 344 -22.11 11.02 -17.72
CA ARG A 344 -23.15 12.04 -17.90
C ARG A 344 -22.57 13.42 -17.68
N SER A 345 -23.07 14.40 -18.43
CA SER A 345 -22.78 15.80 -18.21
C SER A 345 -23.35 16.25 -16.85
N MET A 346 -22.64 17.14 -16.18
CA MET A 346 -23.13 17.80 -14.97
C MET A 346 -24.40 18.60 -15.26
N GLY A 347 -25.27 18.76 -14.27
CA GLY A 347 -26.42 19.66 -14.37
C GLY A 347 -25.97 21.12 -14.59
N PRO A 348 -26.84 22.01 -15.11
CA PRO A 348 -26.44 23.37 -15.50
C PRO A 348 -25.84 24.18 -14.36
N VAL A 349 -26.40 24.09 -13.15
CA VAL A 349 -25.88 24.83 -11.98
C VAL A 349 -24.58 24.21 -11.48
N GLN A 350 -24.50 22.86 -11.43
CA GLN A 350 -23.27 22.15 -11.08
C GLN A 350 -22.14 22.52 -12.05
N LYS A 351 -22.41 22.53 -13.36
CA LYS A 351 -21.45 22.90 -14.40
C LYS A 351 -20.98 24.34 -14.22
N THR A 352 -21.90 25.28 -13.96
CA THR A 352 -21.55 26.70 -13.70
C THR A 352 -20.62 26.85 -12.50
N ILE A 353 -20.90 26.14 -11.41
CA ILE A 353 -20.03 26.14 -10.22
C ILE A 353 -18.66 25.54 -10.54
N TYR A 354 -18.62 24.42 -11.26
CA TYR A 354 -17.39 23.75 -11.65
C TYR A 354 -16.51 24.64 -12.54
N ASP A 355 -17.09 25.26 -13.57
CA ASP A 355 -16.38 26.13 -14.51
C ASP A 355 -15.87 27.42 -13.83
N ALA A 356 -16.65 27.98 -12.90
CA ALA A 356 -16.21 29.14 -12.11
C ALA A 356 -14.98 28.80 -11.25
N LEU A 357 -14.97 27.63 -10.59
CA LEU A 357 -13.80 27.16 -9.84
C LEU A 357 -12.60 26.94 -10.75
N LEU A 358 -12.80 26.29 -11.88
CA LEU A 358 -11.76 26.04 -12.87
C LEU A 358 -11.14 27.34 -13.39
N GLY A 359 -11.98 28.37 -13.70
CA GLY A 359 -11.55 29.70 -14.12
C GLY A 359 -10.76 30.46 -13.06
N GLN A 360 -11.18 30.40 -11.79
CA GLN A 360 -10.45 31.02 -10.67
C GLN A 360 -9.06 30.41 -10.49
N TYR A 361 -8.92 29.10 -10.67
CA TYR A 361 -7.64 28.42 -10.50
C TYR A 361 -6.70 28.61 -11.69
N ARG A 362 -7.22 28.69 -12.92
CA ARG A 362 -6.42 29.06 -14.12
C ARG A 362 -5.68 30.36 -13.96
N SER A 363 -6.36 31.41 -13.50
CA SER A 363 -5.76 32.71 -13.31
C SER A 363 -4.66 32.75 -12.24
N SER A 364 -4.63 31.75 -11.35
CA SER A 364 -3.70 31.67 -10.23
C SER A 364 -2.40 30.91 -10.55
N PHE A 365 -2.33 30.15 -11.66
CA PHE A 365 -1.23 29.23 -11.98
C PHE A 365 -0.48 29.52 -13.29
N ALA A 366 -0.52 30.74 -13.78
CA ALA A 366 0.19 31.16 -15.00
C ALA A 366 1.75 31.17 -14.88
N LEU A 367 2.36 30.48 -13.89
CA LEU A 367 3.81 30.47 -13.64
C LEU A 367 4.43 29.06 -13.72
N PRO A 368 5.59 28.89 -14.42
CA PRO A 368 6.15 27.58 -14.78
C PRO A 368 6.94 26.82 -13.71
N ASP A 369 7.33 27.41 -12.57
CA ASP A 369 8.17 26.77 -11.54
C ASP A 369 7.61 26.93 -10.12
N ALA A 370 6.83 25.95 -9.67
CA ALA A 370 6.13 26.02 -8.40
C ALA A 370 6.88 25.38 -7.22
N PRO A 371 7.15 26.08 -6.09
CA PRO A 371 7.76 25.52 -4.88
C PRO A 371 6.82 24.55 -4.13
N ARG A 372 7.38 23.70 -3.24
CA ARG A 372 6.66 22.63 -2.50
C ARG A 372 5.37 23.06 -1.77
N HIS A 373 5.21 24.31 -1.36
CA HIS A 373 3.94 24.72 -0.74
C HIS A 373 2.83 25.02 -1.76
N GLU A 374 3.17 25.20 -3.03
CA GLU A 374 2.19 25.24 -4.11
C GLU A 374 1.64 23.84 -4.43
N MET A 375 2.39 22.76 -4.23
CA MET A 375 1.88 21.39 -4.37
C MET A 375 0.74 21.07 -3.38
N ARG A 376 0.82 21.54 -2.13
CA ARG A 376 -0.31 21.44 -1.18
C ARG A 376 -1.53 22.27 -1.62
N ARG A 377 -1.30 23.38 -2.28
CA ARG A 377 -2.35 24.23 -2.85
C ARG A 377 -3.02 23.53 -4.03
N LEU A 378 -2.24 22.93 -4.93
CA LEU A 378 -2.73 22.11 -6.04
C LEU A 378 -3.54 20.91 -5.54
N GLY A 379 -3.05 20.19 -4.53
CA GLY A 379 -3.79 19.09 -3.91
C GLY A 379 -5.18 19.51 -3.42
N ARG A 380 -5.30 20.67 -2.76
CA ARG A 380 -6.61 21.20 -2.35
C ARG A 380 -7.53 21.54 -3.51
N ILE A 381 -6.98 22.09 -4.59
CA ILE A 381 -7.74 22.41 -5.80
C ILE A 381 -8.31 21.14 -6.42
N VAL A 382 -7.50 20.09 -6.53
CA VAL A 382 -7.94 18.77 -6.98
C VAL A 382 -9.14 18.29 -6.16
N MET A 383 -9.06 18.41 -4.83
CA MET A 383 -10.15 17.99 -3.95
C MET A 383 -11.43 18.80 -4.20
N TYR A 384 -11.32 20.12 -4.32
CA TYR A 384 -12.47 20.98 -4.63
C TYR A 384 -13.08 20.64 -6.00
N LEU A 385 -12.27 20.35 -7.01
CA LEU A 385 -12.79 19.95 -8.33
C LEU A 385 -13.48 18.59 -8.29
N LEU A 386 -12.94 17.61 -7.56
CA LEU A 386 -13.57 16.31 -7.33
C LEU A 386 -14.90 16.44 -6.57
N GLU A 387 -14.93 17.26 -5.53
CA GLU A 387 -16.15 17.56 -4.79
C GLU A 387 -17.20 18.23 -5.70
N ALA A 388 -16.80 19.25 -6.48
CA ALA A 388 -17.69 19.94 -7.40
C ALA A 388 -18.25 19.00 -8.49
N ALA A 389 -17.41 18.12 -9.05
CA ALA A 389 -17.81 17.12 -10.04
C ALA A 389 -18.74 16.04 -9.46
N THR A 390 -18.69 15.82 -8.14
CA THR A 390 -19.52 14.85 -7.43
C THR A 390 -20.80 15.48 -6.89
N ASN A 391 -20.66 16.51 -6.04
CA ASN A 391 -21.75 17.26 -5.44
C ASN A 391 -21.24 18.60 -4.92
N PRO A 392 -21.59 19.75 -5.50
CA PRO A 392 -21.13 21.07 -5.09
C PRO A 392 -21.35 21.42 -3.61
N MET A 393 -22.35 20.82 -2.97
CA MET A 393 -22.62 21.06 -1.54
C MET A 393 -21.47 20.61 -0.63
N LEU A 394 -20.56 19.74 -1.10
CA LEU A 394 -19.37 19.29 -0.35
C LEU A 394 -18.40 20.45 -0.11
N LEU A 395 -18.28 21.39 -1.05
CA LEU A 395 -17.35 22.51 -1.03
C LEU A 395 -17.49 23.44 0.20
N ARG A 396 -18.68 23.49 0.80
CA ARG A 396 -19.02 24.43 1.90
C ARG A 396 -18.46 24.05 3.26
N ALA A 397 -18.03 22.82 3.45
CA ALA A 397 -17.62 22.35 4.77
C ALA A 397 -16.18 21.83 4.85
N GLY A 398 -15.52 21.59 3.72
CA GLY A 398 -14.20 20.98 3.72
C GLY A 398 -14.20 19.55 4.29
N SER A 399 -13.02 19.04 4.57
CA SER A 399 -12.81 17.72 5.15
C SER A 399 -13.40 17.58 6.56
N VAL A 400 -13.83 16.37 6.90
CA VAL A 400 -14.36 16.02 8.20
C VAL A 400 -13.51 14.92 8.84
N ASP A 401 -13.70 14.70 10.15
CA ASP A 401 -13.04 13.61 10.85
C ASP A 401 -13.32 12.26 10.18
N GLY A 402 -12.26 11.50 9.91
CA GLY A 402 -12.30 10.24 9.18
C GLY A 402 -11.99 10.34 7.69
N ASP A 403 -11.82 11.54 7.12
CA ASP A 403 -11.24 11.73 5.80
C ASP A 403 -9.74 11.37 5.80
N ILE A 404 -9.21 11.05 4.62
CA ILE A 404 -7.78 10.73 4.47
C ILE A 404 -6.96 11.99 4.73
N ARG A 405 -6.01 11.95 5.66
CA ARG A 405 -5.17 13.10 6.05
C ARG A 405 -4.45 13.78 4.87
N GLU A 406 -4.08 13.00 3.85
CA GLU A 406 -3.42 13.52 2.64
C GLU A 406 -4.34 14.43 1.81
N PHE A 407 -5.66 14.33 2.01
CA PHE A 407 -6.69 15.07 1.28
C PHE A 407 -7.43 16.09 2.15
N GLU A 408 -6.97 16.31 3.38
CA GLU A 408 -7.55 17.30 4.28
C GLU A 408 -7.46 18.71 3.67
N HIS A 409 -8.61 19.36 3.58
CA HIS A 409 -8.73 20.72 3.07
C HIS A 409 -9.79 21.51 3.85
N PRO A 410 -9.61 22.84 4.02
CA PRO A 410 -10.61 23.69 4.64
C PRO A 410 -11.85 23.84 3.71
N PRO A 411 -12.96 24.39 4.23
CA PRO A 411 -14.07 24.84 3.39
C PRO A 411 -13.58 25.77 2.28
N LEU A 412 -14.21 25.70 1.11
CA LEU A 412 -13.91 26.61 0.01
C LEU A 412 -14.16 28.05 0.42
N ALA A 413 -13.12 28.88 0.38
CA ALA A 413 -13.21 30.31 0.67
C ALA A 413 -13.47 31.09 -0.62
N LEU A 414 -14.72 31.50 -0.82
CA LEU A 414 -15.14 32.36 -1.93
C LEU A 414 -15.02 33.83 -1.50
N ARG A 415 -13.87 34.45 -1.75
CA ARG A 415 -13.68 35.88 -1.47
C ARG A 415 -14.07 36.70 -2.70
N GLY A 416 -15.11 37.54 -2.58
CA GLY A 416 -15.50 38.50 -3.58
C GLY A 416 -16.40 38.00 -4.71
N ASP A 417 -16.87 36.73 -4.66
CA ASP A 417 -17.83 36.18 -5.62
C ASP A 417 -19.16 35.86 -4.92
N GLU A 418 -20.00 36.90 -4.80
CA GLU A 418 -21.32 36.76 -4.16
C GLU A 418 -22.24 35.85 -4.97
N GLN A 419 -22.13 35.85 -6.30
CA GLN A 419 -22.99 35.02 -7.16
C GLN A 419 -22.70 33.54 -6.98
N LEU A 420 -21.41 33.15 -7.02
CA LEU A 420 -20.99 31.75 -6.78
C LEU A 420 -21.35 31.31 -5.36
N THR A 421 -21.22 32.20 -4.38
CA THR A 421 -21.61 31.92 -3.00
C THR A 421 -23.11 31.60 -2.91
N GLN A 422 -23.98 32.43 -3.55
CA GLN A 422 -25.42 32.21 -3.57
C GLN A 422 -25.80 30.91 -4.31
N LEU A 423 -25.15 30.61 -5.43
CA LEU A 423 -25.37 29.36 -6.16
C LEU A 423 -25.03 28.13 -5.31
N LEU A 424 -23.91 28.18 -4.60
CA LEU A 424 -23.52 27.08 -3.69
C LEU A 424 -24.46 26.93 -2.50
N ASP A 425 -24.89 28.05 -1.90
CA ASP A 425 -25.77 28.02 -0.72
C ASP A 425 -27.15 27.47 -1.05
N ARG A 426 -27.60 27.67 -2.27
CA ARG A 426 -28.94 27.29 -2.74
C ARG A 426 -28.93 26.16 -3.77
N TYR A 427 -27.80 25.51 -3.98
CA TYR A 427 -27.66 24.46 -5.01
C TYR A 427 -28.77 23.41 -4.96
N ALA A 428 -29.07 22.91 -3.76
CA ALA A 428 -30.11 21.90 -3.57
C ALA A 428 -31.55 22.36 -3.91
N GLU A 429 -31.77 23.67 -4.07
CA GLU A 429 -33.06 24.21 -4.52
C GLU A 429 -33.19 24.16 -6.06
N TYR A 430 -32.09 24.07 -6.77
CA TYR A 430 -32.05 24.15 -8.24
C TYR A 430 -31.97 22.79 -8.92
N GLU A 431 -31.12 21.89 -8.39
CA GLU A 431 -30.91 20.57 -8.98
C GLU A 431 -30.37 19.56 -7.98
N ASP A 432 -30.61 18.27 -8.28
CA ASP A 432 -29.96 17.14 -7.60
C ASP A 432 -28.70 16.71 -8.36
N PRO A 433 -27.60 16.38 -7.67
CA PRO A 433 -26.42 15.82 -8.32
C PRO A 433 -26.77 14.53 -9.06
N TRP A 434 -26.48 14.47 -10.36
CA TRP A 434 -26.85 13.32 -11.17
C TRP A 434 -26.26 11.99 -10.65
N LYS A 435 -25.09 12.04 -10.04
CA LYS A 435 -24.45 10.86 -9.41
C LYS A 435 -25.31 10.31 -8.26
N TYR A 436 -25.91 11.18 -7.45
CA TYR A 436 -26.79 10.78 -6.34
C TYR A 436 -28.08 10.12 -6.87
N VAL A 437 -28.67 10.69 -7.90
CA VAL A 437 -29.83 10.11 -8.57
C VAL A 437 -29.48 8.72 -9.09
N LYS A 438 -28.31 8.58 -9.73
CA LYS A 438 -27.89 7.29 -10.28
C LYS A 438 -27.57 6.23 -9.20
N VAL A 439 -26.96 6.62 -8.10
CA VAL A 439 -26.76 5.72 -6.93
C VAL A 439 -28.11 5.23 -6.40
N GLU A 440 -29.07 6.15 -6.23
CA GLU A 440 -30.40 5.78 -5.73
C GLU A 440 -31.13 4.83 -6.68
N GLU A 441 -31.04 5.04 -8.02
CA GLU A 441 -31.58 4.12 -9.02
C GLU A 441 -30.99 2.70 -8.85
N ILE A 442 -29.65 2.59 -8.76
CA ILE A 442 -28.97 1.30 -8.64
C ILE A 442 -29.35 0.59 -7.33
N VAL A 443 -29.36 1.33 -6.22
CA VAL A 443 -29.75 0.77 -4.91
C VAL A 443 -31.22 0.34 -4.91
N ALA A 444 -32.12 1.09 -5.54
CA ALA A 444 -33.53 0.73 -5.67
C ALA A 444 -33.70 -0.56 -6.47
N ASP A 445 -33.01 -0.68 -7.60
CA ASP A 445 -33.09 -1.86 -8.47
C ASP A 445 -32.54 -3.11 -7.77
N ALA A 446 -31.40 -2.99 -7.05
CA ALA A 446 -30.82 -4.09 -6.30
C ALA A 446 -31.73 -4.50 -5.13
N HIS A 447 -32.25 -3.54 -4.36
CA HIS A 447 -33.20 -3.81 -3.28
C HIS A 447 -34.43 -4.55 -3.77
N ALA A 448 -35.00 -4.17 -4.94
CA ALA A 448 -36.13 -4.85 -5.54
C ALA A 448 -35.83 -6.31 -5.92
N ARG A 449 -34.55 -6.65 -6.18
CA ARG A 449 -34.10 -8.02 -6.44
C ARG A 449 -33.70 -8.78 -5.16
N GLY A 450 -33.75 -8.13 -3.98
CA GLY A 450 -33.24 -8.70 -2.72
C GLY A 450 -31.70 -8.75 -2.64
N GLU A 451 -31.01 -8.00 -3.51
CA GLU A 451 -29.56 -7.91 -3.58
C GLU A 451 -29.04 -6.71 -2.75
N LYS A 452 -27.76 -6.75 -2.41
CA LYS A 452 -27.07 -5.69 -1.67
C LYS A 452 -26.08 -4.95 -2.55
N VAL A 453 -25.87 -3.66 -2.27
CA VAL A 453 -24.96 -2.78 -3.02
C VAL A 453 -23.90 -2.18 -2.11
N LEU A 454 -22.66 -2.16 -2.57
CA LEU A 454 -21.54 -1.46 -1.95
C LEU A 454 -21.31 -0.13 -2.68
N VAL A 455 -21.42 0.99 -1.99
CA VAL A 455 -21.23 2.33 -2.56
C VAL A 455 -19.95 2.94 -2.02
N TRP A 456 -19.00 3.20 -2.91
CA TRP A 456 -17.72 3.77 -2.60
C TRP A 456 -17.68 5.28 -2.83
N SER A 457 -17.19 6.03 -1.84
CA SER A 457 -16.81 7.42 -1.99
C SER A 457 -15.56 7.74 -1.17
N SER A 458 -14.70 8.56 -1.73
CA SER A 458 -13.48 9.04 -1.06
C SER A 458 -13.76 10.08 0.03
N PHE A 459 -14.92 10.73 -0.03
CA PHE A 459 -15.33 11.81 0.89
C PHE A 459 -16.32 11.28 1.93
N VAL A 460 -15.94 11.33 3.20
CA VAL A 460 -16.82 10.91 4.33
C VAL A 460 -18.10 11.72 4.36
N ARG A 461 -18.03 13.00 4.07
CA ARG A 461 -19.22 13.86 4.02
C ARG A 461 -20.19 13.45 2.91
N ASN A 462 -19.65 13.02 1.77
CA ASN A 462 -20.46 12.48 0.67
C ASN A 462 -21.23 11.24 1.13
N LEU A 463 -20.56 10.32 1.83
CA LEU A 463 -21.20 9.14 2.40
C LEU A 463 -22.32 9.50 3.39
N LYS A 464 -22.11 10.47 4.28
CA LYS A 464 -23.13 10.96 5.23
C LYS A 464 -24.34 11.62 4.54
N MET A 465 -24.13 12.27 3.40
CA MET A 465 -25.24 12.83 2.61
C MET A 465 -26.03 11.74 1.88
N LEU A 466 -25.32 10.74 1.33
CA LEU A 466 -25.95 9.56 0.73
C LEU A 466 -26.69 8.71 1.77
N GLU A 467 -26.18 8.58 3.00
CA GLU A 467 -26.86 7.89 4.10
C GLU A 467 -28.24 8.50 4.37
N ARG A 468 -28.35 9.83 4.43
CA ARG A 468 -29.62 10.52 4.63
C ARG A 468 -30.57 10.30 3.45
N ARG A 469 -30.08 10.35 2.22
CA ARG A 469 -30.86 10.15 1.00
C ARG A 469 -31.38 8.72 0.88
N LEU A 470 -30.56 7.75 1.22
CA LEU A 470 -30.85 6.31 1.12
C LEU A 470 -31.50 5.73 2.39
N LYS A 471 -31.91 6.56 3.35
CA LYS A 471 -32.44 6.14 4.66
C LYS A 471 -33.48 5.02 4.58
N ARG A 472 -34.32 5.01 3.54
CA ARG A 472 -35.35 3.97 3.32
C ARG A 472 -34.77 2.56 3.11
N TYR A 473 -33.50 2.44 2.69
CA TYR A 473 -32.78 1.19 2.48
C TYR A 473 -31.88 0.81 3.66
N GLN A 474 -32.03 1.48 4.79
CA GLN A 474 -31.29 1.27 6.04
C GLN A 474 -29.78 1.14 5.85
N PRO A 475 -29.10 2.14 5.27
CA PRO A 475 -27.68 2.05 4.93
C PRO A 475 -26.80 1.77 6.13
N ALA A 476 -25.84 0.86 5.97
CA ALA A 476 -24.67 0.74 6.84
C ALA A 476 -23.62 1.76 6.42
N LEU A 477 -22.88 2.35 7.37
CA LEU A 477 -21.89 3.41 7.09
C LEU A 477 -20.55 3.11 7.75
N VAL A 478 -19.49 2.97 6.93
CA VAL A 478 -18.13 2.69 7.40
C VAL A 478 -17.12 3.66 6.80
N HIS A 479 -16.44 4.42 7.66
CA HIS A 479 -15.37 5.36 7.28
C HIS A 479 -14.29 5.48 8.37
N GLY A 480 -13.25 6.26 8.13
CA GLY A 480 -12.10 6.41 9.04
C GLY A 480 -12.45 6.83 10.47
N GLY A 481 -13.49 7.64 10.65
CA GLY A 481 -13.96 8.08 11.97
C GLY A 481 -14.86 7.08 12.71
N VAL A 482 -15.22 5.93 12.11
CA VAL A 482 -15.97 4.87 12.81
C VAL A 482 -14.97 3.98 13.54
N PRO A 483 -15.09 3.81 14.87
CA PRO A 483 -14.17 2.99 15.66
C PRO A 483 -14.24 1.51 15.26
N SER A 484 -13.10 0.80 15.41
CA SER A 484 -12.97 -0.65 15.16
C SER A 484 -12.90 -1.47 16.44
N ASP A 485 -13.13 -0.88 17.61
CA ASP A 485 -13.01 -1.55 18.91
C ASP A 485 -14.34 -2.23 19.28
N GLU A 486 -14.35 -3.54 19.23
CA GLU A 486 -15.51 -4.37 19.60
C GLU A 486 -15.84 -4.36 21.08
N SER A 487 -14.88 -3.95 21.94
CA SER A 487 -15.07 -3.87 23.40
C SER A 487 -15.93 -2.68 23.83
N LEU A 488 -16.21 -1.75 22.91
CA LEU A 488 -17.06 -0.59 23.17
C LEU A 488 -18.51 -1.00 23.47
N PRO A 489 -19.24 -0.22 24.29
CA PRO A 489 -20.64 -0.47 24.62
C PRO A 489 -21.51 -0.74 23.38
N ALA A 490 -22.59 -1.53 23.55
CA ALA A 490 -23.44 -1.96 22.45
C ALA A 490 -24.10 -0.80 21.69
N GLU A 491 -24.27 0.35 22.35
CA GLU A 491 -24.86 1.56 21.78
C GLU A 491 -23.91 2.32 20.85
N VAL A 492 -22.60 2.02 20.90
CA VAL A 492 -21.60 2.66 20.04
C VAL A 492 -21.55 1.95 18.70
N VAL A 493 -21.70 2.70 17.62
CA VAL A 493 -21.53 2.18 16.25
C VAL A 493 -20.05 1.88 16.02
N THR A 494 -19.74 0.60 15.72
CA THR A 494 -18.40 0.16 15.34
C THR A 494 -18.39 -0.37 13.90
N ARG A 495 -17.21 -0.44 13.26
CA ARG A 495 -17.09 -0.96 11.89
C ARG A 495 -17.60 -2.39 11.78
N GLU A 496 -17.25 -3.22 12.73
CA GLU A 496 -17.63 -4.64 12.77
C GLU A 496 -19.15 -4.78 12.87
N ARG A 497 -19.80 -3.99 13.74
CA ARG A 497 -21.28 -3.99 13.86
C ARG A 497 -21.97 -3.52 12.59
N GLU A 498 -21.42 -2.50 11.90
CA GLU A 498 -21.97 -2.06 10.61
C GLU A 498 -21.76 -3.11 9.51
N PHE A 499 -20.59 -3.79 9.49
CA PHE A 499 -20.40 -4.91 8.57
C PHE A 499 -21.35 -6.08 8.87
N ASP A 500 -21.55 -6.44 10.13
CA ASP A 500 -22.45 -7.52 10.52
C ASP A 500 -23.90 -7.15 10.21
N ARG A 501 -24.31 -5.92 10.42
CA ARG A 501 -25.61 -5.41 10.01
C ARG A 501 -25.79 -5.51 8.50
N PHE A 502 -24.79 -5.07 7.73
CA PHE A 502 -24.84 -5.22 6.27
C PHE A 502 -24.90 -6.68 5.81
N ARG A 503 -24.18 -7.58 6.47
CA ARG A 503 -24.18 -9.01 6.13
C ARG A 503 -25.51 -9.69 6.43
N HIS A 504 -26.06 -9.46 7.61
CA HIS A 504 -27.09 -10.32 8.19
C HIS A 504 -28.47 -9.66 8.29
N ASP A 505 -28.59 -8.34 8.25
CA ASP A 505 -29.89 -7.66 8.26
C ASP A 505 -30.47 -7.58 6.84
N PRO A 506 -31.64 -8.22 6.56
CA PRO A 506 -32.30 -8.14 5.25
C PRO A 506 -32.78 -6.72 4.90
N GLY A 507 -33.04 -5.88 5.90
CA GLY A 507 -33.43 -4.48 5.70
C GLY A 507 -32.29 -3.60 5.24
N CYS A 508 -31.05 -3.97 5.56
CA CYS A 508 -29.85 -3.24 5.17
C CYS A 508 -29.41 -3.63 3.75
N SER A 509 -29.83 -2.87 2.75
CA SER A 509 -29.56 -3.17 1.33
C SER A 509 -28.32 -2.48 0.79
N VAL A 510 -27.71 -1.54 1.51
CA VAL A 510 -26.58 -0.76 1.03
C VAL A 510 -25.52 -0.54 2.11
N LEU A 511 -24.26 -0.73 1.75
CA LEU A 511 -23.11 -0.32 2.55
C LEU A 511 -22.46 0.90 1.89
N LEU A 512 -22.39 1.99 2.62
CA LEU A 512 -21.69 3.21 2.24
C LEU A 512 -20.28 3.17 2.85
N ALA A 513 -19.24 3.17 2.03
CA ALA A 513 -17.90 2.95 2.54
C ALA A 513 -16.84 3.84 1.86
N ASN A 514 -15.81 4.18 2.65
CA ASN A 514 -14.63 4.85 2.14
C ASN A 514 -13.54 3.81 1.81
N PRO A 515 -12.96 3.80 0.59
CA PRO A 515 -11.95 2.80 0.20
C PRO A 515 -10.74 2.75 1.15
N ALA A 516 -10.31 3.89 1.67
CA ALA A 516 -9.16 3.95 2.59
C ALA A 516 -9.45 3.32 3.97
N ALA A 517 -10.70 3.36 4.43
CA ALA A 517 -11.08 2.80 5.72
C ALA A 517 -11.48 1.32 5.64
N CYS A 518 -11.99 0.89 4.47
CA CYS A 518 -12.54 -0.44 4.24
C CYS A 518 -11.75 -1.23 3.19
N GLY A 519 -10.75 -0.62 2.58
CA GLY A 519 -9.91 -1.24 1.54
C GLY A 519 -9.04 -2.41 2.04
N GLU A 520 -9.00 -2.69 3.36
CA GLU A 520 -8.16 -3.73 3.94
C GLU A 520 -8.97 -4.59 4.91
N GLY A 521 -8.72 -5.90 4.92
CA GLY A 521 -9.18 -6.84 5.97
C GLY A 521 -10.64 -7.29 5.93
N VAL A 522 -11.52 -6.71 5.10
CA VAL A 522 -12.95 -7.05 5.07
C VAL A 522 -13.30 -7.91 3.87
N SER A 523 -14.12 -8.95 4.08
CA SER A 523 -14.67 -9.81 3.02
C SER A 523 -16.18 -9.66 2.96
N LEU A 524 -16.71 -9.31 1.79
CA LEU A 524 -18.14 -9.08 1.56
C LEU A 524 -18.72 -9.92 0.41
N HIS A 525 -17.87 -10.71 -0.25
CA HIS A 525 -18.17 -11.45 -1.48
C HIS A 525 -19.26 -12.51 -1.37
N HIS A 526 -19.62 -12.96 -0.15
CA HIS A 526 -20.75 -13.89 0.05
C HIS A 526 -22.10 -13.17 0.14
N TRP A 527 -22.13 -11.85 0.30
CA TRP A 527 -23.34 -11.09 0.56
C TRP A 527 -23.61 -9.99 -0.47
N CYS A 528 -22.58 -9.54 -1.19
CA CYS A 528 -22.67 -8.40 -2.09
C CYS A 528 -21.85 -8.63 -3.37
N HIS A 529 -22.49 -8.45 -4.52
CA HIS A 529 -21.89 -8.68 -5.84
C HIS A 529 -22.03 -7.45 -6.76
N GLU A 530 -22.45 -6.31 -6.22
CA GLU A 530 -22.57 -5.06 -6.98
C GLU A 530 -21.92 -3.91 -6.21
N ALA A 531 -21.00 -3.18 -6.86
CA ALA A 531 -20.37 -2.00 -6.30
C ALA A 531 -20.49 -0.79 -7.23
N VAL A 532 -20.66 0.40 -6.61
CA VAL A 532 -20.77 1.68 -7.31
C VAL A 532 -19.70 2.62 -6.78
N TYR A 533 -18.89 3.20 -7.66
CA TYR A 533 -17.94 4.25 -7.35
C TYR A 533 -18.53 5.61 -7.71
N VAL A 534 -18.88 6.39 -6.69
CA VAL A 534 -19.46 7.73 -6.86
C VAL A 534 -18.37 8.73 -7.27
N ASP A 535 -17.20 8.57 -6.66
CA ASP A 535 -15.98 9.31 -6.96
C ASP A 535 -14.76 8.40 -6.74
N ARG A 536 -13.61 8.81 -7.26
CA ARG A 536 -12.33 8.13 -7.11
C ARG A 536 -11.22 9.15 -6.96
N THR A 537 -10.14 8.77 -6.30
CA THR A 537 -8.90 9.55 -6.23
C THR A 537 -7.83 8.92 -7.13
N PHE A 538 -6.67 9.57 -7.23
CA PHE A 538 -5.50 9.06 -7.97
C PHE A 538 -4.82 7.84 -7.33
N ASN A 539 -5.40 7.22 -6.30
CA ASN A 539 -4.82 6.09 -5.58
C ASN A 539 -5.27 4.75 -6.20
N ALA A 540 -4.43 4.21 -7.09
CA ALA A 540 -4.70 2.93 -7.75
C ALA A 540 -4.73 1.75 -6.75
N GLY A 541 -3.92 1.78 -5.68
CA GLY A 541 -3.92 0.75 -4.64
C GLY A 541 -5.27 0.64 -3.94
N HIS A 542 -5.84 1.75 -3.47
CA HIS A 542 -7.17 1.77 -2.85
C HIS A 542 -8.27 1.32 -3.82
N PHE A 543 -8.15 1.72 -5.09
CA PHE A 543 -9.13 1.32 -6.10
C PHE A 543 -9.11 -0.20 -6.34
N LEU A 544 -7.94 -0.80 -6.56
CA LEU A 544 -7.79 -2.25 -6.75
C LEU A 544 -8.23 -3.03 -5.51
N GLN A 545 -7.78 -2.62 -4.33
CA GLN A 545 -8.15 -3.28 -3.06
C GLN A 545 -9.65 -3.23 -2.79
N SER A 546 -10.34 -2.14 -3.17
CA SER A 546 -11.77 -2.00 -2.96
C SER A 546 -12.59 -2.97 -3.83
N GLN A 547 -12.12 -3.31 -5.02
CA GLN A 547 -12.74 -4.33 -5.88
C GLN A 547 -12.68 -5.72 -5.25
N ASP A 548 -11.57 -6.05 -4.61
CA ASP A 548 -11.33 -7.35 -3.99
C ASP A 548 -12.15 -7.58 -2.70
N ARG A 549 -12.96 -6.60 -2.28
CA ARG A 549 -13.92 -6.80 -1.18
C ARG A 549 -15.10 -7.68 -1.58
N ILE A 550 -15.50 -7.62 -2.84
CA ILE A 550 -16.66 -8.35 -3.38
C ILE A 550 -16.29 -9.32 -4.52
N HIS A 551 -15.04 -9.32 -5.01
CA HIS A 551 -14.57 -10.22 -6.06
C HIS A 551 -13.24 -10.89 -5.65
N ARG A 552 -13.35 -12.05 -5.00
CA ARG A 552 -12.22 -12.80 -4.44
C ARG A 552 -12.51 -14.31 -4.36
N LEU A 553 -11.50 -15.11 -4.01
CA LEU A 553 -11.65 -16.56 -3.76
C LEU A 553 -12.80 -16.85 -2.78
N GLY A 554 -13.63 -17.85 -3.12
CA GLY A 554 -14.80 -18.26 -2.36
C GLY A 554 -16.11 -17.77 -2.96
N LEU A 555 -16.10 -17.05 -4.08
CA LEU A 555 -17.30 -16.81 -4.90
C LEU A 555 -17.75 -18.12 -5.56
N GLU A 556 -19.04 -18.28 -5.73
CA GLU A 556 -19.64 -19.37 -6.51
C GLU A 556 -19.46 -19.08 -8.01
N ASP A 557 -19.29 -20.10 -8.83
CA ASP A 557 -18.92 -19.99 -10.25
C ASP A 557 -19.96 -19.28 -11.13
N ASP A 558 -21.22 -19.23 -10.69
CA ASP A 558 -22.34 -18.59 -11.40
C ASP A 558 -22.58 -17.13 -11.00
N VAL A 559 -21.80 -16.60 -10.06
CA VAL A 559 -21.96 -15.22 -9.56
C VAL A 559 -21.21 -14.25 -10.45
N VAL A 560 -21.90 -13.28 -11.04
CA VAL A 560 -21.29 -12.17 -11.80
C VAL A 560 -21.16 -10.95 -10.90
N THR A 561 -19.90 -10.52 -10.65
CA THR A 561 -19.66 -9.30 -9.89
C THR A 561 -19.73 -8.06 -10.79
N LYS A 562 -20.52 -7.05 -10.39
CA LYS A 562 -20.79 -5.83 -11.15
C LYS A 562 -20.11 -4.62 -10.52
N PHE A 563 -19.37 -3.88 -11.32
CA PHE A 563 -18.75 -2.60 -10.93
C PHE A 563 -19.30 -1.47 -11.80
N THR A 564 -19.85 -0.44 -11.18
CA THR A 564 -20.33 0.76 -11.86
C THR A 564 -19.49 1.97 -11.47
N LEU A 565 -18.89 2.64 -12.46
CA LEU A 565 -18.09 3.84 -12.29
C LEU A 565 -18.91 5.06 -12.76
N LEU A 566 -19.09 6.07 -11.89
CA LEU A 566 -19.79 7.30 -12.25
C LEU A 566 -18.79 8.40 -12.61
N VAL A 567 -18.89 8.92 -13.83
CA VAL A 567 -17.96 9.90 -14.40
C VAL A 567 -18.73 11.12 -14.91
N SER A 568 -18.46 12.29 -14.33
CA SER A 568 -18.98 13.57 -14.85
C SER A 568 -18.14 13.99 -16.06
N GLU A 569 -18.75 14.06 -17.24
CA GLU A 569 -18.09 14.39 -18.51
C GLU A 569 -17.46 15.77 -18.49
N GLY A 570 -16.27 15.93 -19.07
CA GLY A 570 -15.56 17.19 -19.13
C GLY A 570 -15.14 17.69 -17.74
N SER A 571 -14.88 16.80 -16.80
CA SER A 571 -14.45 17.15 -15.45
C SER A 571 -13.15 16.44 -15.06
N ILE A 572 -12.66 16.74 -13.89
CA ILE A 572 -11.51 16.05 -13.28
C ILE A 572 -11.70 14.52 -13.17
N ASP A 573 -12.92 14.02 -13.19
CA ASP A 573 -13.17 12.57 -13.19
C ASP A 573 -12.53 11.87 -14.40
N ASP A 574 -12.51 12.53 -15.57
CA ASP A 574 -11.85 12.01 -16.78
C ASP A 574 -10.33 11.91 -16.56
N THR A 575 -9.73 12.95 -15.98
CA THR A 575 -8.31 12.98 -15.65
C THR A 575 -7.95 11.90 -14.64
N VAL A 576 -8.76 11.72 -13.59
CA VAL A 576 -8.54 10.64 -12.59
C VAL A 576 -8.64 9.27 -13.26
N ASN A 577 -9.60 9.09 -14.15
CA ASN A 577 -9.81 7.83 -14.86
C ASN A 577 -8.59 7.46 -15.71
N GLY A 578 -8.08 8.39 -16.53
CA GLY A 578 -6.88 8.19 -17.33
C GLY A 578 -5.66 7.87 -16.47
N ARG A 579 -5.43 8.63 -15.39
CA ARG A 579 -4.29 8.41 -14.50
C ARG A 579 -4.34 7.09 -13.72
N LEU A 580 -5.52 6.63 -13.34
CA LEU A 580 -5.67 5.30 -12.74
C LEU A 580 -5.33 4.21 -13.75
N ALA A 581 -5.75 4.36 -15.02
CA ALA A 581 -5.39 3.43 -16.09
C ALA A 581 -3.86 3.33 -16.27
N ASP A 582 -3.16 4.47 -16.35
CA ASP A 582 -1.70 4.52 -16.47
C ASP A 582 -1.00 3.80 -15.30
N LYS A 583 -1.46 4.04 -14.06
CA LYS A 583 -0.89 3.42 -12.87
C LYS A 583 -1.09 1.91 -12.82
N VAL A 584 -2.28 1.45 -13.22
CA VAL A 584 -2.59 0.02 -13.30
C VAL A 584 -1.78 -0.65 -14.41
N SER A 585 -1.65 0.01 -15.57
CA SER A 585 -0.83 -0.49 -16.68
C SER A 585 0.65 -0.60 -16.29
N ALA A 586 1.20 0.42 -15.61
CA ALA A 586 2.57 0.37 -15.10
C ALA A 586 2.78 -0.78 -14.09
N LEU A 587 1.81 -1.00 -13.20
CA LEU A 587 1.86 -2.13 -12.26
C LEU A 587 1.77 -3.48 -12.99
N ALA A 588 0.95 -3.58 -14.04
CA ALA A 588 0.83 -4.79 -14.85
C ALA A 588 2.15 -5.15 -15.55
N VAL A 589 2.85 -4.18 -16.13
CA VAL A 589 4.18 -4.37 -16.73
C VAL A 589 5.19 -4.80 -15.67
N LEU A 590 5.27 -4.08 -14.57
CA LEU A 590 6.22 -4.37 -13.48
C LEU A 590 6.02 -5.76 -12.87
N MET A 591 4.78 -6.21 -12.77
CA MET A 591 4.44 -7.52 -12.19
C MET A 591 4.34 -8.64 -13.23
N ASN A 592 4.56 -8.34 -14.51
CA ASN A 592 4.34 -9.26 -15.65
C ASN A 592 2.93 -9.89 -15.59
N ASP A 593 1.91 -9.08 -15.34
CA ASP A 593 0.52 -9.49 -15.16
C ASP A 593 -0.43 -8.63 -16.01
N PRO A 594 -0.51 -8.90 -17.35
CA PRO A 594 -1.36 -8.10 -18.24
C PRO A 594 -2.85 -8.18 -17.89
N GLY A 595 -3.32 -9.28 -17.30
CA GLY A 595 -4.71 -9.43 -16.86
C GLY A 595 -5.12 -8.46 -15.74
N LEU A 596 -4.16 -7.74 -15.14
CA LEU A 596 -4.43 -6.72 -14.13
C LEU A 596 -5.13 -5.49 -14.75
N VAL A 597 -4.81 -5.17 -16.00
CA VAL A 597 -5.43 -4.07 -16.76
C VAL A 597 -6.88 -4.43 -17.12
N ASP A 598 -7.11 -5.63 -17.61
CA ASP A 598 -8.43 -6.09 -18.05
C ASP A 598 -9.46 -6.11 -16.91
N ILE A 599 -8.98 -6.40 -15.70
CA ILE A 599 -9.82 -6.49 -14.49
C ILE A 599 -10.05 -5.13 -13.82
N ALA A 600 -9.08 -4.22 -13.94
CA ALA A 600 -9.08 -2.99 -13.17
C ALA A 600 -9.84 -1.84 -13.80
N LEU A 601 -9.85 -1.73 -15.13
CA LEU A 601 -10.43 -0.59 -15.83
C LEU A 601 -11.03 -1.02 -17.18
N PRO A 602 -12.28 -0.65 -17.47
CA PRO A 602 -12.77 -0.67 -18.85
C PRO A 602 -12.00 0.40 -19.63
N MET A 603 -11.23 -0.02 -20.62
CA MET A 603 -10.53 0.89 -21.51
C MET A 603 -11.53 1.74 -22.30
N PRO A 604 -11.42 3.05 -22.35
CA PRO A 604 -12.02 3.82 -23.43
C PRO A 604 -11.27 3.50 -24.72
N ASP A 605 -11.98 3.34 -25.83
CA ASP A 605 -11.44 3.05 -27.17
C ASP A 605 -10.64 4.23 -27.76
N GLU A 606 -9.82 4.96 -27.01
CA GLU A 606 -9.02 6.05 -27.55
C GLU A 606 -7.64 6.15 -26.91
N ASP A 607 -6.66 6.20 -27.83
CA ASP A 607 -5.22 6.31 -27.70
C ASP A 607 -4.82 7.66 -27.07
N THR A 608 -4.41 7.66 -25.79
CA THR A 608 -3.79 8.83 -25.16
C THR A 608 -2.42 8.45 -24.60
N GLY A 609 -1.39 8.91 -25.29
CA GLY A 609 0.01 8.74 -24.89
C GLY A 609 0.31 9.27 -23.49
N GLY A 610 0.95 8.45 -22.68
CA GLY A 610 1.18 8.70 -21.25
C GLY A 610 2.48 9.43 -20.94
N GLU A 611 2.45 10.23 -19.87
CA GLU A 611 3.61 10.79 -19.17
C GLU A 611 3.51 10.59 -17.65
N PRO A 612 4.63 10.57 -16.89
CA PRO A 612 4.79 9.86 -15.60
C PRO A 612 4.54 10.63 -14.28
N ALA A 613 4.18 9.89 -13.25
CA ALA A 613 4.06 9.89 -11.76
C ALA A 613 3.76 11.19 -10.94
N ALA A 614 3.55 11.18 -9.67
CA ALA A 614 2.85 12.09 -8.72
C ALA A 614 2.98 13.63 -8.98
N GLU A 615 4.14 14.11 -9.44
CA GLU A 615 4.30 15.42 -10.06
C GLU A 615 3.42 15.56 -11.30
N ASP A 616 3.14 14.48 -11.98
CA ASP A 616 2.36 14.39 -13.20
C ASP A 616 0.86 14.19 -12.95
N ASP A 617 0.43 13.66 -11.81
CA ASP A 617 -0.98 13.76 -11.42
C ASP A 617 -1.36 15.24 -11.30
N TYR A 618 -0.45 16.08 -10.78
CA TYR A 618 -0.63 17.52 -10.75
C TYR A 618 -0.49 18.18 -12.13
N LYS A 619 0.44 17.71 -12.97
CA LYS A 619 0.55 18.18 -14.37
C LYS A 619 -0.69 17.80 -15.18
N ALA A 620 -1.23 16.60 -15.01
CA ALA A 620 -2.48 16.19 -15.66
C ALA A 620 -3.65 17.08 -15.24
N VAL A 621 -3.72 17.48 -13.97
CA VAL A 621 -4.71 18.45 -13.48
C VAL A 621 -4.47 19.84 -14.08
N LEU A 622 -3.23 20.30 -14.15
CA LEU A 622 -2.88 21.57 -14.81
C LEU A 622 -3.20 21.52 -16.31
N SER A 623 -2.95 20.40 -16.99
CA SER A 623 -3.33 20.21 -18.39
C SER A 623 -4.85 20.19 -18.58
N HIS A 624 -5.59 19.52 -17.71
CA HIS A 624 -7.06 19.57 -17.70
C HIS A 624 -7.56 21.01 -17.52
N MET A 625 -6.94 21.77 -16.60
CA MET A 625 -7.27 23.18 -16.44
C MET A 625 -6.94 24.04 -17.67
N ALA A 626 -5.99 23.64 -18.51
CA ALA A 626 -5.58 24.39 -19.73
C ALA A 626 -6.42 24.03 -20.98
N GLN A 627 -6.80 22.77 -21.18
CA GLN A 627 -7.44 22.26 -22.41
C GLN A 627 -8.80 22.88 -22.73
N ASP A 628 -9.62 23.21 -21.74
CA ASP A 628 -10.91 23.89 -21.98
C ASP A 628 -10.78 25.36 -22.45
N ALA A 629 -9.56 25.93 -22.50
CA ALA A 629 -9.35 27.27 -23.03
C ALA A 629 -9.42 27.33 -24.57
N GLU A 630 -9.09 26.23 -25.25
CA GLU A 630 -9.10 26.16 -26.72
C GLU A 630 -10.48 25.81 -27.31
N SER A 631 -11.44 25.38 -26.51
CA SER A 631 -12.79 25.02 -26.96
C SER A 631 -13.82 26.16 -26.86
N THR A 632 -13.40 27.34 -26.43
CA THR A 632 -14.29 28.52 -26.20
C THR A 632 -13.97 29.73 -27.09
N ASP A 633 -13.06 29.60 -28.09
CA ASP A 633 -12.84 30.64 -29.12
C ASP A 633 -13.53 30.30 -30.46
#